data_ad448bd81605e0e34a29617e65187b2c
#
_entry.id   ad448bd81605e0e34a29617e65187b2c
#
_cell.length_a   1.000
_cell.length_b   1.000
_cell.length_c   1.000
_cell.angle_alpha   90.00
_cell.angle_beta   90.00
_cell.angle_gamma   90.00
#
_symmetry.space_group_name_H-M   'P 1'
#
loop_
_entity.id
_entity.type
_entity.pdbx_description
1 polymer ?
#
loop_
_entity_poly.entity_id
_entity_poly.type
_entity_poly.pdbx_seq_one_letter_code
_entity_poly.pdbx_strand_id
1 'polypeptide(L)' 'GGIRIGEGKRLKALEKENARLKRVVADLSLDNDILKEASRTNS' A
#
# COMPACT_ATOMS: atom_id res chain seq x y z
N GLY A 1 -13.83 22.25 -21.51
CA GLY A 1 -13.91 21.73 -20.45
C GLY A 1 -12.75 21.21 -19.63
N GLY A 2 -12.61 21.52 -18.45
CA GLY A 2 -11.62 20.97 -17.57
C GLY A 2 -12.17 19.84 -16.73
N ILE A 3 -11.37 19.37 -15.83
CA ILE A 3 -11.76 18.36 -14.85
C ILE A 3 -12.75 19.02 -13.89
N ARG A 4 -13.86 18.36 -13.64
CA ARG A 4 -14.83 18.84 -12.66
C ARG A 4 -14.23 18.75 -11.26
N ILE A 5 -14.65 19.66 -10.37
CA ILE A 5 -14.16 19.69 -9.01
C ILE A 5 -14.33 18.32 -8.32
N GLY A 6 -15.48 17.67 -8.54
CA GLY A 6 -15.75 16.34 -7.97
C GLY A 6 -14.80 15.27 -8.50
N GLU A 7 -14.42 15.37 -9.78
CA GLU A 7 -13.49 14.42 -10.37
C GLU A 7 -12.07 14.62 -9.83
N GLY A 8 -11.67 15.89 -9.63
CA GLY A 8 -10.38 16.19 -9.04
C GLY A 8 -10.25 15.64 -7.61
N LYS A 9 -11.30 15.80 -6.81
CA LYS A 9 -11.35 15.27 -5.45
C LYS A 9 -11.30 13.75 -5.46
N ARG A 10 -12.05 13.13 -6.37
CA ARG A 10 -12.07 11.69 -6.51
C ARG A 10 -10.70 11.15 -6.89
N LEU A 11 -10.03 11.82 -7.83
CA LEU A 11 -8.70 11.42 -8.26
C LEU A 11 -7.71 11.49 -7.10
N LYS A 12 -7.75 12.57 -6.32
CA LYS A 12 -6.89 12.69 -5.15
C LYS A 12 -7.16 11.61 -4.12
N ALA A 13 -8.44 11.29 -3.91
CA ALA A 13 -8.81 10.22 -2.98
C ALA A 13 -8.28 8.86 -3.46
N LEU A 14 -8.35 8.61 -4.76
CA LEU A 14 -7.83 7.37 -5.35
C LEU A 14 -6.32 7.30 -5.24
N GLU A 15 -5.62 8.41 -5.48
CA GLU A 15 -4.18 8.47 -5.33
C GLU A 15 -3.75 8.18 -3.89
N LYS A 16 -4.45 8.78 -2.94
CA LYS A 16 -4.19 8.56 -1.52
C LYS A 16 -4.42 7.11 -1.12
N GLU A 17 -5.53 6.53 -1.55
CA GLU A 17 -5.86 5.14 -1.26
C GLU A 17 -4.87 4.20 -1.92
N ASN A 18 -4.45 4.49 -3.15
CA ASN A 18 -3.45 3.69 -3.85
C ASN A 18 -2.12 3.68 -3.09
N ALA A 19 -1.68 4.87 -2.61
CA ALA A 19 -0.46 4.98 -1.82
C ALA A 19 -0.58 4.18 -0.51
N ARG A 20 -1.75 4.24 0.13
CA ARG A 20 -2.01 3.50 1.36
C ARG A 20 -1.94 1.99 1.13
N LEU A 21 -2.56 1.52 0.07
CA LEU A 21 -2.54 0.10 -0.27
C LEU A 21 -1.14 -0.39 -0.60
N LYS A 22 -0.35 0.39 -1.31
CA LYS A 22 1.04 0.05 -1.60
C LYS A 22 1.84 -0.09 -0.31
N ARG A 23 1.59 0.78 0.66
CA ARG A 23 2.26 0.73 1.96
C ARG A 23 1.88 -0.53 2.72
N VAL A 24 0.59 -0.87 2.73
CA VAL A 24 0.10 -2.08 3.40
C VAL A 24 0.74 -3.32 2.79
N VAL A 25 0.82 -3.39 1.46
CA VAL A 25 1.46 -4.52 0.78
C VAL A 25 2.94 -4.60 1.14
N ALA A 26 3.63 -3.46 1.17
CA ALA A 26 5.05 -3.42 1.53
C ALA A 26 5.27 -3.89 2.97
N ASP A 27 4.42 -3.45 3.90
CA ASP A 27 4.50 -3.85 5.29
C ASP A 27 4.24 -5.36 5.46
N LEU A 28 3.25 -5.88 4.76
CA LEU A 28 2.94 -7.31 4.78
C LEU A 28 4.09 -8.14 4.20
N SER A 29 4.70 -7.66 3.11
CA SER A 29 5.83 -8.34 2.49
C SER A 29 7.03 -8.38 3.44
N LEU A 30 7.30 -7.28 4.11
CA LEU A 30 8.39 -7.19 5.08
C LEU A 30 8.13 -8.13 6.27
N ASP A 31 6.93 -8.12 6.82
CA ASP A 31 6.54 -9.00 7.92
C ASP A 31 6.69 -10.46 7.52
N ASN A 32 6.29 -10.79 6.30
CA ASN A 32 6.40 -12.13 5.77
C ASN A 32 7.86 -12.57 5.67
N ASP A 33 8.73 -11.68 5.19
CA ASP A 33 10.16 -11.97 5.07
C ASP A 33 10.80 -12.16 6.44
N ILE A 34 10.44 -11.33 7.41
CA ILE A 34 10.94 -11.44 8.79
C ILE A 34 10.51 -12.77 9.40
N LEU A 35 9.25 -13.14 9.18
CA LEU A 35 8.71 -14.40 9.69
C LEU A 35 9.44 -15.60 9.09
N LYS A 36 9.72 -15.57 7.80
CA LYS A 36 10.48 -16.60 7.11
C LYS A 36 11.88 -16.72 7.67
N GLU A 37 12.52 -15.61 7.90
CA GLU A 37 13.88 -15.58 8.43
C GLU A 37 13.94 -16.14 9.85
N ALA A 38 12.99 -15.74 10.69
CA ALA A 38 12.86 -16.26 12.06
C ALA A 38 12.63 -17.77 12.06
N SER A 39 11.78 -18.25 11.18
CA SER A 39 11.50 -19.67 11.03
C SER A 39 12.74 -20.46 10.61
N ARG A 40 13.51 -19.89 9.69
CA ARG A 40 14.76 -20.52 9.24
C ARG A 40 15.79 -20.61 10.35
N THR A 41 15.87 -19.59 11.19
CA THR A 41 16.82 -19.53 12.29
C THR A 41 16.49 -20.52 13.39
N ASN A 42 15.20 -20.81 13.58
CA ASN A 42 14.72 -21.71 14.64
C ASN A 42 14.68 -23.19 14.27
N SER A 43 14.95 -23.49 13.02
CA SER A 43 14.89 -24.89 12.57
C SER A 43 16.17 -25.67 12.87
#